data_edc2883bc8b843322d8b4ef9be8e098e
#
_entry.id   edc2883bc8b843322d8b4ef9be8e098e
#
_cell.length_a   1.000
_cell.length_b   1.000
_cell.length_c   1.000
_cell.angle_alpha   90.00
_cell.angle_beta   90.00
_cell.angle_gamma   90.00
#
_symmetry.space_group_name_H-M   'P 1'
#
loop_
_entity.id
_entity.type
_entity.pdbx_description
1 polymer ?
#
loop_
_entity_poly.entity_id
_entity_poly.type
_entity_poly.pdbx_seq_one_letter_code
_entity_poly.pdbx_strand_id
1 'polypeptide(L)'
;HMRYVKQSVCSLEKCYALSTLVVQGKQHLLVAGEKHAPCYLLDLEGNLIDTVWEEPGGVMTMVAIPDRDGMFLATHQFYSPNDSKQARLVCAKYVERGKWEITTIAELPFVHRFDIIEKNGTLYVLACTLKSDHAYKDDWRFPGKLLAGVLSDDPEQPLQLQVIQGGLTHNHGYTQYRENGETFGVISCDEG
;
A
#
# COMPACT_ATOMS: atom_id res chain seq x y z
N HIS A 1 8.52 27.66 22.65
CA HIS A 1 7.23 27.31 22.04
C HIS A 1 7.44 27.04 20.55
N MET A 2 7.24 25.78 20.14
CA MET A 2 7.28 25.38 18.73
C MET A 2 5.99 25.90 18.05
N ARG A 3 6.14 26.72 17.02
CA ARG A 3 5.01 27.30 16.29
C ARG A 3 4.74 26.42 15.06
N TYR A 4 3.61 25.75 15.02
CA TYR A 4 3.18 24.99 13.85
C TYR A 4 2.46 25.91 12.88
N VAL A 5 2.88 25.92 11.62
CA VAL A 5 2.17 26.63 10.54
C VAL A 5 1.47 25.56 9.68
N LYS A 6 0.15 25.64 9.63
CA LYS A 6 -0.64 24.78 8.75
C LYS A 6 -0.62 25.38 7.35
N GLN A 7 -0.13 24.60 6.38
CA GLN A 7 -0.14 24.97 4.97
C GLN A 7 -0.95 23.95 4.19
N SER A 8 -1.87 24.41 3.35
CA SER A 8 -2.56 23.55 2.39
C SER A 8 -1.65 23.28 1.21
N VAL A 9 -1.35 22.02 0.94
CA VAL A 9 -0.36 21.61 -0.06
C VAL A 9 -1.02 21.23 -1.38
N CYS A 10 -2.08 20.46 -1.33
CA CYS A 10 -2.90 20.10 -2.48
C CYS A 10 -4.33 19.83 -2.05
N SER A 11 -5.25 19.85 -2.99
CA SER A 11 -6.62 19.41 -2.76
C SER A 11 -6.78 18.03 -3.38
N LEU A 12 -7.06 17.05 -2.54
CA LEU A 12 -7.32 15.68 -2.96
C LEU A 12 -8.60 15.21 -2.25
N GLU A 13 -9.56 14.75 -3.03
CA GLU A 13 -10.78 14.21 -2.45
C GLU A 13 -10.44 12.94 -1.67
N LYS A 14 -10.73 12.96 -0.36
CA LYS A 14 -10.45 11.85 0.55
C LYS A 14 -9.03 11.30 0.43
N CYS A 15 -8.04 12.14 0.69
CA CYS A 15 -6.66 11.68 0.85
C CYS A 15 -6.62 10.62 1.96
N TYR A 16 -6.12 9.45 1.63
CA TYR A 16 -6.07 8.33 2.57
C TYR A 16 -4.67 7.78 2.78
N ALA A 17 -3.89 7.63 1.73
CA ALA A 17 -2.56 7.05 1.81
C ALA A 17 -1.47 8.11 1.63
N LEU A 18 -0.47 8.04 2.49
CA LEU A 18 0.73 8.87 2.47
C LEU A 18 1.96 7.96 2.56
N SER A 19 2.99 8.28 1.83
CA SER A 19 4.28 7.62 1.92
C SER A 19 5.40 8.58 1.50
N THR A 20 6.63 8.16 1.70
CA THR A 20 7.80 8.83 1.14
C THR A 20 8.39 7.98 0.01
N LEU A 21 9.04 8.61 -0.95
CA LEU A 21 9.70 7.94 -2.06
C LEU A 21 10.95 8.70 -2.47
N VAL A 22 12.05 7.99 -2.65
CA VAL A 22 13.25 8.55 -3.29
C VAL A 22 13.09 8.44 -4.79
N VAL A 23 13.18 9.56 -5.50
CA VAL A 23 13.18 9.61 -6.96
C VAL A 23 14.38 10.42 -7.42
N GLN A 24 15.23 9.84 -8.26
CA GLN A 24 16.48 10.45 -8.73
C GLN A 24 17.34 10.98 -7.57
N GLY A 25 17.45 10.18 -6.50
CA GLY A 25 18.26 10.47 -5.33
C GLY A 25 17.67 11.51 -4.37
N LYS A 26 16.44 11.99 -4.59
CA LYS A 26 15.79 13.01 -3.76
C LYS A 26 14.52 12.45 -3.09
N GLN A 27 14.33 12.84 -1.84
CA GLN A 27 13.10 12.49 -1.10
C GLN A 27 11.91 13.29 -1.60
N HIS A 28 10.79 12.57 -1.74
CA HIS A 28 9.50 13.09 -2.14
C HIS A 28 8.40 12.56 -1.23
N LEU A 29 7.22 13.15 -1.33
CA LEU A 29 5.99 12.66 -0.71
C LEU A 29 5.08 12.07 -1.78
N LEU A 30 4.47 10.94 -1.45
CA LEU A 30 3.39 10.33 -2.22
C LEU A 30 2.06 10.56 -1.52
N VAL A 31 1.05 10.99 -2.24
CA VAL A 31 -0.31 11.21 -1.75
C VAL A 31 -1.30 10.54 -2.68
N ALA A 32 -2.18 9.72 -2.16
CA ALA A 32 -3.19 9.03 -2.95
C ALA A 32 -4.55 9.02 -2.26
N GLY A 33 -5.63 8.93 -3.05
CA GLY A 33 -6.99 9.00 -2.57
C GLY A 33 -7.67 7.65 -2.40
N GLU A 34 -8.72 7.69 -1.61
CA GLU A 34 -9.53 6.53 -1.24
C GLU A 34 -10.41 6.03 -2.40
N LYS A 35 -10.92 6.93 -3.22
CA LYS A 35 -11.85 6.58 -4.31
C LYS A 35 -11.23 6.78 -5.68
N HIS A 36 -11.97 7.37 -6.60
CA HIS A 36 -11.51 7.69 -7.95
C HIS A 36 -10.62 8.93 -7.93
N ALA A 37 -9.43 8.78 -7.38
CA ALA A 37 -8.51 9.88 -7.16
C ALA A 37 -7.11 9.51 -7.66
N PRO A 38 -6.36 10.51 -8.12
CA PRO A 38 -4.99 10.31 -8.58
C PRO A 38 -4.02 10.04 -7.43
N CYS A 39 -2.83 9.59 -7.79
CA CYS A 39 -1.67 9.56 -6.94
C CYS A 39 -0.69 10.66 -7.37
N TYR A 40 -0.31 11.51 -6.44
CA TYR A 40 0.60 12.62 -6.67
C TYR A 40 1.96 12.40 -6.03
N LEU A 41 3.00 12.80 -6.74
CA LEU A 41 4.35 12.96 -6.21
C LEU A 41 4.57 14.45 -5.90
N LEU A 42 4.92 14.75 -4.66
CA LEU A 42 5.20 16.11 -4.20
C LEU A 42 6.65 16.21 -3.74
N ASP A 43 7.24 17.40 -3.84
CA ASP A 43 8.49 17.66 -3.12
C ASP A 43 8.23 17.83 -1.61
N LEU A 44 9.28 18.00 -0.82
CA LEU A 44 9.13 18.13 0.64
C LEU A 44 8.55 19.49 1.05
N GLU A 45 8.51 20.47 0.16
CA GLU A 45 7.84 21.75 0.35
C GLU A 45 6.36 21.68 -0.02
N GLY A 46 5.91 20.56 -0.60
CA GLY A 46 4.54 20.32 -0.97
C GLY A 46 4.15 20.75 -2.38
N ASN A 47 5.12 21.06 -3.22
CA ASN A 47 4.84 21.37 -4.62
C ASN A 47 4.59 20.08 -5.42
N LEU A 48 3.61 20.12 -6.29
CA LEU A 48 3.34 19.02 -7.22
C LEU A 48 4.50 18.86 -8.20
N ILE A 49 5.13 17.69 -8.17
CA ILE A 49 6.22 17.32 -9.07
C ILE A 49 5.70 16.48 -10.22
N ASP A 50 4.85 15.51 -9.95
CA ASP A 50 4.32 14.61 -10.98
C ASP A 50 3.01 13.95 -10.54
N THR A 51 2.28 13.44 -11.53
CA THR A 51 1.12 12.56 -11.32
C THR A 51 1.54 11.14 -11.66
N VAL A 52 1.53 10.26 -10.65
CA VAL A 52 1.96 8.86 -10.83
C VAL A 52 0.91 8.09 -11.62
N TRP A 53 -0.37 8.27 -11.28
CA TRP A 53 -1.53 7.81 -12.06
C TRP A 53 -2.73 8.72 -11.80
N GLU A 54 -3.60 8.79 -12.78
CA GLU A 54 -4.87 9.51 -12.64
C GLU A 54 -5.93 8.63 -11.98
N GLU A 55 -6.01 7.37 -12.40
CA GLU A 55 -6.91 6.32 -11.93
C GLU A 55 -6.22 4.95 -12.07
N PRO A 56 -6.66 3.93 -11.33
CA PRO A 56 -7.73 3.94 -10.34
C PRO A 56 -7.29 4.50 -8.99
N GLY A 57 -8.27 4.85 -8.16
CA GLY A 57 -8.06 5.12 -6.74
C GLY A 57 -8.14 3.84 -5.89
N GLY A 58 -8.70 3.96 -4.71
CA GLY A 58 -8.79 2.83 -3.77
C GLY A 58 -7.44 2.48 -3.18
N VAL A 59 -6.61 3.49 -2.92
CA VAL A 59 -5.25 3.32 -2.40
C VAL A 59 -5.28 3.45 -0.88
N MET A 60 -5.18 2.31 -0.20
CA MET A 60 -5.18 2.24 1.25
C MET A 60 -3.77 2.27 1.83
N THR A 61 -2.80 1.74 1.09
CA THR A 61 -1.41 1.62 1.54
C THR A 61 -0.46 1.83 0.37
N MET A 62 0.61 2.55 0.62
CA MET A 62 1.77 2.68 -0.29
C MET A 62 3.04 2.46 0.51
N VAL A 63 3.96 1.68 -0.01
CA VAL A 63 5.26 1.40 0.63
C VAL A 63 6.36 1.46 -0.41
N ALA A 64 7.34 2.33 -0.20
CA ALA A 64 8.54 2.38 -1.04
C ALA A 64 9.32 1.07 -0.94
N ILE A 65 9.82 0.58 -2.06
CA ILE A 65 10.68 -0.61 -2.07
C ILE A 65 12.07 -0.21 -1.57
N PRO A 66 12.60 -0.86 -0.51
CA PRO A 66 13.93 -0.55 0.00
C PRO A 66 15.00 -0.65 -1.08
N ASP A 67 15.91 0.33 -1.11
CA ASP A 67 17.06 0.41 -2.02
C ASP A 67 16.71 0.44 -3.51
N ARG A 68 15.48 0.81 -3.86
CA ARG A 68 15.00 0.97 -5.24
C ARG A 68 14.51 2.39 -5.48
N ASP A 69 15.33 3.20 -6.13
CA ASP A 69 14.95 4.56 -6.52
C ASP A 69 13.74 4.55 -7.46
N GLY A 70 12.73 5.37 -7.14
CA GLY A 70 11.55 5.53 -7.96
C GLY A 70 10.61 4.33 -8.03
N MET A 71 10.67 3.40 -7.08
CA MET A 71 9.81 2.21 -7.07
C MET A 71 9.06 2.07 -5.74
N PHE A 72 7.77 1.81 -5.83
CA PHE A 72 6.94 1.51 -4.66
C PHE A 72 5.81 0.53 -4.98
N LEU A 73 5.31 -0.12 -3.94
CA LEU A 73 4.11 -0.94 -4.03
C LEU A 73 2.91 -0.17 -3.48
N ALA A 74 1.74 -0.43 -4.03
CA ALA A 74 0.48 0.17 -3.59
C ALA A 74 -0.68 -0.81 -3.71
N THR A 75 -1.72 -0.58 -2.91
CA THR A 75 -3.03 -1.19 -3.16
C THR A 75 -3.78 -0.36 -4.19
N HIS A 76 -4.48 -1.02 -5.10
CA HIS A 76 -5.42 -0.41 -6.03
C HIS A 76 -6.81 -1.00 -5.88
N GLN A 77 -7.84 -0.20 -6.15
CA GLN A 77 -9.23 -0.63 -6.25
C GLN A 77 -9.84 -1.20 -4.95
N PHE A 78 -9.33 -0.75 -3.81
CA PHE A 78 -10.02 -0.93 -2.55
C PHE A 78 -10.88 0.30 -2.28
N TYR A 79 -12.08 0.37 -2.83
CA TYR A 79 -12.94 1.55 -2.73
C TYR A 79 -13.70 1.61 -1.39
N SER A 80 -14.02 0.46 -0.84
CA SER A 80 -14.63 0.30 0.48
C SER A 80 -14.53 -1.18 0.90
N PRO A 81 -14.78 -1.54 2.18
CA PRO A 81 -14.80 -2.93 2.59
C PRO A 81 -15.74 -3.83 1.77
N ASN A 82 -16.82 -3.24 1.25
CA ASN A 82 -17.81 -3.95 0.45
C ASN A 82 -17.66 -3.74 -1.07
N ASP A 83 -16.67 -2.94 -1.47
CA ASP A 83 -16.31 -2.69 -2.87
C ASP A 83 -14.79 -2.79 -3.03
N SER A 84 -14.28 -3.99 -2.85
CA SER A 84 -12.84 -4.29 -2.91
C SER A 84 -12.52 -5.68 -3.44
N LYS A 85 -13.48 -6.31 -4.11
CA LYS A 85 -13.29 -7.62 -4.74
C LYS A 85 -12.28 -7.59 -5.88
N GLN A 86 -12.09 -6.43 -6.51
CA GLN A 86 -11.10 -6.19 -7.57
C GLN A 86 -9.78 -5.61 -7.04
N ALA A 87 -9.63 -5.52 -5.72
CA ALA A 87 -8.42 -4.98 -5.12
C ALA A 87 -7.18 -5.80 -5.48
N ARG A 88 -6.06 -5.12 -5.59
CA ARG A 88 -4.80 -5.71 -6.05
C ARG A 88 -3.60 -4.98 -5.47
N LEU A 89 -2.45 -5.62 -5.56
CA LEU A 89 -1.15 -4.98 -5.33
C LEU A 89 -0.52 -4.64 -6.69
N VAL A 90 -0.04 -3.42 -6.80
CA VAL A 90 0.68 -2.94 -7.98
C VAL A 90 2.08 -2.51 -7.60
N CYS A 91 3.01 -2.63 -8.56
CA CYS A 91 4.32 -2.02 -8.52
C CYS A 91 4.30 -0.79 -9.42
N ALA A 92 4.67 0.36 -8.87
CA ALA A 92 4.83 1.60 -9.61
C ALA A 92 6.32 1.89 -9.77
N LYS A 93 6.73 2.20 -10.99
CA LYS A 93 8.12 2.50 -11.35
C LYS A 93 8.21 3.80 -12.13
N TYR A 94 9.00 4.73 -11.60
CA TYR A 94 9.35 5.97 -12.30
C TYR A 94 10.22 5.65 -13.51
N VAL A 95 9.85 6.15 -14.68
CA VAL A 95 10.66 6.06 -15.91
C VAL A 95 11.27 7.42 -16.22
N GLU A 96 10.42 8.42 -16.32
CA GLU A 96 10.77 9.82 -16.50
C GLU A 96 9.59 10.69 -16.05
N ARG A 97 9.80 12.00 -15.97
CA ARG A 97 8.72 12.91 -15.60
C ARG A 97 7.52 12.74 -16.52
N GLY A 98 6.35 12.54 -15.92
CA GLY A 98 5.10 12.28 -16.65
C GLY A 98 4.95 10.83 -17.13
N LYS A 99 5.90 9.96 -16.86
CA LYS A 99 5.85 8.56 -17.28
C LYS A 99 6.20 7.60 -16.14
N TRP A 100 5.22 6.82 -15.75
CA TRP A 100 5.33 5.76 -14.75
C TRP A 100 4.82 4.45 -15.33
N GLU A 101 5.47 3.36 -14.98
CA GLU A 101 5.00 2.01 -15.27
C GLU A 101 4.25 1.47 -14.06
N ILE A 102 3.00 1.07 -14.25
CA ILE A 102 2.15 0.49 -13.21
C ILE A 102 1.84 -0.95 -13.58
N THR A 103 2.34 -1.87 -12.79
CA THR A 103 2.20 -3.31 -13.05
C THR A 103 1.46 -3.98 -11.91
N THR A 104 0.38 -4.70 -12.20
CA THR A 104 -0.26 -5.57 -11.21
C THR A 104 0.64 -6.75 -10.92
N ILE A 105 1.04 -6.91 -9.67
CA ILE A 105 1.90 -8.03 -9.22
C ILE A 105 1.12 -9.11 -8.48
N ALA A 106 -0.04 -8.79 -7.93
CA ALA A 106 -0.93 -9.76 -7.32
C ALA A 106 -2.38 -9.25 -7.34
N GLU A 107 -3.29 -10.07 -7.82
CA GLU A 107 -4.72 -9.88 -7.57
C GLU A 107 -5.00 -10.38 -6.15
N LEU A 108 -5.46 -9.49 -5.28
CA LEU A 108 -5.68 -9.81 -3.88
C LEU A 108 -6.97 -9.14 -3.39
N PRO A 109 -8.11 -9.80 -3.61
CA PRO A 109 -9.39 -9.27 -3.17
C PRO A 109 -9.39 -8.87 -1.70
N PHE A 110 -9.96 -7.71 -1.39
CA PHE A 110 -10.09 -7.16 -0.05
C PHE A 110 -8.77 -6.80 0.64
N VAL A 111 -7.66 -6.70 -0.08
CA VAL A 111 -6.40 -6.24 0.52
C VAL A 111 -6.54 -4.81 1.02
N HIS A 112 -6.26 -4.61 2.30
CA HIS A 112 -6.38 -3.31 2.95
C HIS A 112 -5.02 -2.73 3.33
N ARG A 113 -4.18 -3.55 3.95
CA ARG A 113 -2.85 -3.17 4.41
C ARG A 113 -1.81 -4.18 3.96
N PHE A 114 -0.64 -3.69 3.68
CA PHE A 114 0.54 -4.52 3.48
C PHE A 114 1.78 -3.78 3.96
N ASP A 115 2.87 -4.50 4.11
CA ASP A 115 4.18 -3.95 4.39
C ASP A 115 5.27 -4.75 3.68
N ILE A 116 6.43 -4.15 3.55
CA ILE A 116 7.63 -4.79 3.03
C ILE A 116 8.62 -4.91 4.19
N ILE A 117 9.06 -6.12 4.47
CA ILE A 117 10.06 -6.38 5.48
C ILE A 117 11.30 -7.02 4.86
N GLU A 118 12.47 -6.70 5.42
CA GLU A 118 13.73 -7.29 5.02
C GLU A 118 14.23 -8.22 6.11
N LYS A 119 14.60 -9.44 5.71
CA LYS A 119 15.23 -10.40 6.59
C LYS A 119 16.32 -11.14 5.84
N ASN A 120 17.57 -11.08 6.36
CA ASN A 120 18.73 -11.75 5.77
C ASN A 120 18.92 -11.39 4.27
N GLY A 121 18.73 -10.13 3.90
CA GLY A 121 18.87 -9.66 2.52
C GLY A 121 17.71 -9.96 1.59
N THR A 122 16.68 -10.65 2.06
CA THR A 122 15.48 -10.95 1.28
C THR A 122 14.33 -10.04 1.69
N LEU A 123 13.63 -9.48 0.69
CA LEU A 123 12.43 -8.68 0.91
C LEU A 123 11.19 -9.58 0.89
N TYR A 124 10.33 -9.38 1.88
CA TYR A 124 9.04 -10.07 1.98
C TYR A 124 7.91 -9.05 1.96
N VAL A 125 6.83 -9.39 1.28
CA VAL A 125 5.57 -8.66 1.38
C VAL A 125 4.67 -9.39 2.35
N LEU A 126 4.17 -8.67 3.36
CA LEU A 126 3.12 -9.14 4.26
C LEU A 126 1.85 -8.36 3.96
N ALA A 127 0.76 -9.05 3.68
CA ALA A 127 -0.50 -8.41 3.30
C ALA A 127 -1.65 -8.93 4.15
N CYS A 128 -2.54 -8.02 4.52
CA CYS A 128 -3.76 -8.32 5.26
C CYS A 128 -4.96 -8.06 4.38
N THR A 129 -5.88 -9.01 4.31
CA THR A 129 -7.18 -8.82 3.70
C THR A 129 -8.24 -8.61 4.77
N LEU A 130 -9.17 -7.70 4.53
CA LEU A 130 -10.23 -7.37 5.47
C LEU A 130 -11.23 -8.52 5.61
N LYS A 131 -11.48 -9.22 4.50
CA LYS A 131 -12.25 -10.45 4.41
C LYS A 131 -11.77 -11.26 3.21
N SER A 132 -12.25 -12.48 3.00
CA SER A 132 -11.79 -13.33 1.89
C SER A 132 -12.80 -13.43 0.75
N ASP A 133 -14.08 -13.13 0.98
CA ASP A 133 -15.14 -13.09 -0.03
C ASP A 133 -16.38 -12.37 0.52
N HIS A 134 -17.39 -12.17 -0.32
CA HIS A 134 -18.75 -11.79 0.08
C HIS A 134 -19.76 -12.21 -0.99
N ALA A 135 -20.97 -12.58 -0.57
CA ALA A 135 -22.11 -12.84 -1.43
C ALA A 135 -23.04 -11.61 -1.53
N TYR A 136 -23.04 -10.76 -0.51
CA TYR A 136 -23.84 -9.54 -0.44
C TYR A 136 -23.10 -8.46 0.37
N LYS A 137 -23.55 -7.24 0.31
CA LYS A 137 -22.99 -6.14 1.11
C LYS A 137 -23.04 -6.47 2.60
N ASP A 138 -21.99 -6.13 3.33
CA ASP A 138 -21.84 -6.43 4.76
C ASP A 138 -21.84 -7.92 5.12
N ASP A 139 -21.45 -8.78 4.18
CA ASP A 139 -21.26 -10.20 4.42
C ASP A 139 -19.87 -10.45 5.04
N TRP A 140 -19.82 -10.75 6.32
CA TRP A 140 -18.61 -11.01 7.11
C TRP A 140 -18.40 -12.48 7.46
N ARG A 141 -19.10 -13.39 6.78
CA ARG A 141 -18.94 -14.86 6.99
C ARG A 141 -17.60 -15.39 6.51
N PHE A 142 -16.90 -14.63 5.65
CA PHE A 142 -15.61 -15.01 5.08
C PHE A 142 -14.50 -14.16 5.72
N PRO A 143 -13.85 -14.65 6.80
CA PRO A 143 -12.86 -13.85 7.53
C PRO A 143 -11.65 -13.52 6.70
N GLY A 144 -10.93 -12.49 7.13
CA GLY A 144 -9.71 -12.03 6.48
C GLY A 144 -8.53 -12.98 6.67
N LYS A 145 -7.44 -12.67 5.99
CA LYS A 145 -6.22 -13.48 5.95
C LYS A 145 -4.99 -12.59 6.12
N LEU A 146 -3.94 -13.20 6.67
CA LEU A 146 -2.58 -12.70 6.58
C LEU A 146 -1.83 -13.56 5.55
N LEU A 147 -1.21 -12.90 4.57
CA LEU A 147 -0.46 -13.56 3.51
C LEU A 147 0.97 -13.03 3.48
N ALA A 148 1.87 -13.89 3.04
CA ALA A 148 3.27 -13.52 2.86
C ALA A 148 3.81 -14.04 1.53
N GLY A 149 4.75 -13.32 0.95
CA GLY A 149 5.45 -13.71 -0.25
C GLY A 149 6.81 -13.04 -0.36
N VAL A 150 7.70 -13.65 -1.13
CA VAL A 150 9.02 -13.07 -1.41
C VAL A 150 8.89 -12.07 -2.56
N LEU A 151 9.36 -10.85 -2.33
CA LEU A 151 9.48 -9.87 -3.40
C LEU A 151 10.70 -10.21 -4.23
N SER A 152 10.49 -10.43 -5.53
CA SER A 152 11.56 -10.73 -6.48
C SER A 152 12.58 -9.60 -6.60
N ASP A 153 13.80 -9.93 -7.03
CA ASP A 153 14.80 -8.93 -7.42
C ASP A 153 14.30 -8.01 -8.55
N ASP A 154 13.38 -8.52 -9.38
CA ASP A 154 12.55 -7.70 -10.26
C ASP A 154 11.15 -7.54 -9.64
N PRO A 155 10.88 -6.40 -8.98
CA PRO A 155 9.61 -6.20 -8.26
C PRO A 155 8.36 -6.10 -9.15
N GLU A 156 8.54 -6.00 -10.46
CA GLU A 156 7.44 -5.99 -11.44
C GLU A 156 6.96 -7.41 -11.80
N GLN A 157 7.69 -8.45 -11.35
CA GLN A 157 7.27 -9.84 -11.56
C GLN A 157 6.08 -10.22 -10.67
N PRO A 158 5.25 -11.19 -11.10
CA PRO A 158 4.15 -11.68 -10.28
C PRO A 158 4.60 -12.12 -8.89
N LEU A 159 3.89 -11.64 -7.88
CA LEU A 159 4.14 -11.96 -6.47
C LEU A 159 3.34 -13.19 -6.09
N GLN A 160 4.00 -14.24 -5.60
CA GLN A 160 3.36 -15.44 -5.10
C GLN A 160 3.12 -15.30 -3.60
N LEU A 161 1.86 -15.16 -3.21
CA LEU A 161 1.44 -15.02 -1.82
C LEU A 161 0.89 -16.33 -1.27
N GLN A 162 1.27 -16.64 -0.03
CA GLN A 162 0.77 -17.79 0.73
C GLN A 162 0.05 -17.31 1.98
N VAL A 163 -1.07 -17.93 2.29
CA VAL A 163 -1.78 -17.66 3.54
C VAL A 163 -0.95 -18.22 4.70
N ILE A 164 -0.55 -17.36 5.62
CA ILE A 164 0.18 -17.74 6.83
C ILE A 164 -0.73 -17.77 8.07
N GLN A 165 -1.82 -17.03 8.04
CA GLN A 165 -2.87 -17.08 9.03
C GLN A 165 -4.20 -16.67 8.39
N GLY A 166 -5.23 -17.47 8.60
CA GLY A 166 -6.60 -17.19 8.19
C GLY A 166 -7.55 -17.10 9.37
N GLY A 167 -8.82 -16.83 9.10
CA GLY A 167 -9.86 -16.76 10.14
C GLY A 167 -9.86 -15.45 10.93
N LEU A 168 -9.23 -14.40 10.43
CA LEU A 168 -9.19 -13.08 11.08
C LEU A 168 -10.48 -12.31 10.77
N THR A 169 -11.24 -11.95 11.80
CA THR A 169 -12.45 -11.14 11.66
C THR A 169 -12.08 -9.66 11.70
N HIS A 170 -12.61 -8.88 10.75
CA HIS A 170 -12.33 -7.43 10.63
C HIS A 170 -10.84 -7.09 10.79
N ASN A 171 -9.99 -7.73 9.99
CA ASN A 171 -8.56 -7.50 10.01
C ASN A 171 -8.23 -6.11 9.43
N HIS A 172 -8.00 -5.13 10.29
CA HIS A 172 -7.81 -3.73 9.91
C HIS A 172 -6.38 -3.38 9.53
N GLY A 173 -5.40 -4.15 9.96
CA GLY A 173 -4.06 -3.78 9.65
C GLY A 173 -2.96 -4.63 10.24
N TYR A 174 -1.78 -4.23 9.87
CA TYR A 174 -0.53 -4.83 10.25
C TYR A 174 0.44 -3.72 10.64
N THR A 175 1.14 -3.88 11.77
CA THR A 175 2.21 -2.99 12.20
C THR A 175 3.44 -3.82 12.51
N GLN A 176 4.59 -3.45 11.93
CA GLN A 176 5.85 -4.07 12.29
C GLN A 176 6.56 -3.27 13.39
N TYR A 177 7.32 -3.96 14.22
CA TYR A 177 8.24 -3.37 15.16
C TYR A 177 9.51 -4.21 15.26
N ARG A 178 10.59 -3.61 15.78
CA ARG A 178 11.87 -4.29 15.97
C ARG A 178 12.21 -4.41 17.46
N GLU A 179 12.69 -5.57 17.85
CA GLU A 179 13.21 -5.83 19.17
C GLU A 179 14.46 -6.71 19.04
N ASN A 180 15.55 -6.32 19.68
CA ASN A 180 16.85 -7.04 19.64
C ASN A 180 17.33 -7.34 18.20
N GLY A 181 17.10 -6.44 17.26
CA GLY A 181 17.48 -6.62 15.87
C GLY A 181 16.57 -7.53 15.04
N GLU A 182 15.55 -8.10 15.64
CA GLU A 182 14.53 -8.89 14.95
C GLU A 182 13.29 -8.03 14.63
N THR A 183 12.65 -8.33 13.50
CA THR A 183 11.41 -7.68 13.08
C THR A 183 10.22 -8.56 13.41
N PHE A 184 9.25 -8.00 14.13
CA PHE A 184 8.01 -8.66 14.51
C PHE A 184 6.82 -7.98 13.83
N GLY A 185 5.81 -8.76 13.50
CA GLY A 185 4.55 -8.27 12.98
C GLY A 185 3.46 -8.29 14.05
N VAL A 186 2.64 -7.24 14.07
CA VAL A 186 1.44 -7.16 14.90
C VAL A 186 0.23 -6.96 13.99
N ILE A 187 -0.76 -7.82 14.15
CA ILE A 187 -2.01 -7.76 13.40
C ILE A 187 -3.08 -7.14 14.29
N SER A 188 -3.81 -6.18 13.75
CA SER A 188 -4.97 -5.60 14.41
C SER A 188 -6.24 -6.16 13.78
N CYS A 189 -7.02 -6.87 14.58
CA CYS A 189 -8.34 -7.35 14.21
C CYS A 189 -9.39 -6.73 15.11
N ASP A 190 -10.56 -6.47 14.55
CA ASP A 190 -11.73 -6.06 15.30
C ASP A 190 -12.58 -7.32 15.52
N GLU A 191 -12.60 -7.82 16.72
CA GLU A 191 -13.51 -8.87 17.14
C GLU A 191 -14.71 -8.19 17.79
N GLY A 192 -15.81 -8.25 17.11
CA GLY A 192 -17.07 -7.81 17.64
C GLY A 192 -17.60 -8.72 18.76
#